data_cc6f298779fc1b731f7da2c83148a70a
#
_entry.id   cc6f298779fc1b731f7da2c83148a70a
#
_cell.length_a   1.000
_cell.length_b   1.000
_cell.length_c   1.000
_cell.angle_alpha   90.00
_cell.angle_beta   90.00
_cell.angle_gamma   90.00
#
_symmetry.space_group_name_H-M   'P 1'
#
loop_
_entity.id
_entity.type
_entity.pdbx_description
1 polymer ?
#
loop_
_entity_poly.entity_id
_entity_poly.type
_entity_poly.pdbx_seq_one_letter_code
_entity_poly.pdbx_strand_id
1 'polypeptide(L)'
;MANHKSALKRIRQTKTRTLHNRYYAKTMRNAVRKLRAMTDKDEAVKLYPSIQKMLDKLAKTNIIHKNKAANLKSSLCKHIASLG
;
A
#
# COMPACT_ATOMS: atom_id res chain seq x y z
N MET A 1 29.84 -17.16 20.72
CA MET A 1 30.21 -16.32 19.57
C MET A 1 29.34 -16.53 18.35
N ALA A 2 28.56 -17.61 18.32
CA ALA A 2 27.55 -17.82 17.28
C ALA A 2 26.49 -16.68 17.24
N ASN A 3 26.30 -16.02 18.38
CA ASN A 3 25.28 -14.99 18.53
C ASN A 3 25.55 -13.72 17.69
N HIS A 4 26.84 -13.39 17.44
CA HIS A 4 27.16 -12.19 16.65
C HIS A 4 26.77 -12.31 15.19
N LYS A 5 26.99 -13.47 14.57
CA LYS A 5 26.62 -13.70 13.17
C LYS A 5 25.10 -13.69 13.00
N SER A 6 24.37 -14.28 13.94
CA SER A 6 22.90 -14.29 13.91
C SER A 6 22.33 -12.88 14.07
N ALA A 7 22.91 -12.07 14.98
CA ALA A 7 22.50 -10.69 15.20
C ALA A 7 22.72 -9.83 13.95
N LEU A 8 23.89 -9.96 13.30
CA LEU A 8 24.19 -9.22 12.08
C LEU A 8 23.25 -9.61 10.94
N LYS A 9 22.96 -10.90 10.79
CA LYS A 9 22.03 -11.38 9.77
C LYS A 9 20.63 -10.80 10.01
N ARG A 10 20.18 -10.79 11.26
CA ARG A 10 18.88 -10.24 11.64
C ARG A 10 18.80 -8.73 11.35
N ILE A 11 19.85 -7.98 11.63
CA ILE A 11 19.93 -6.55 11.33
C ILE A 11 19.82 -6.31 9.83
N ARG A 12 20.54 -7.07 9.00
CA ARG A 12 20.48 -6.97 7.55
C ARG A 12 19.07 -7.27 7.03
N GLN A 13 18.43 -8.32 7.53
CA GLN A 13 17.08 -8.68 7.14
C GLN A 13 16.08 -7.59 7.53
N THR A 14 16.22 -7.02 8.71
CA THR A 14 15.36 -5.93 9.18
C THR A 14 15.52 -4.69 8.29
N LYS A 15 16.76 -4.31 7.95
CA LYS A 15 16.99 -3.17 7.04
C LYS A 15 16.37 -3.40 5.67
N THR A 16 16.59 -4.58 5.08
CA THR A 16 16.02 -4.94 3.78
C THR A 16 14.50 -4.90 3.83
N ARG A 17 13.91 -5.48 4.87
CA ARG A 17 12.46 -5.50 5.06
C ARG A 17 11.91 -4.08 5.21
N THR A 18 12.58 -3.21 5.97
CA THR A 18 12.16 -1.82 6.15
C THR A 18 12.18 -1.06 4.84
N LEU A 19 13.23 -1.24 4.02
CA LEU A 19 13.33 -0.61 2.70
C LEU A 19 12.22 -1.08 1.77
N HIS A 20 11.94 -2.38 1.74
CA HIS A 20 10.84 -2.93 0.96
C HIS A 20 9.50 -2.36 1.40
N ASN A 21 9.26 -2.32 2.71
CA ASN A 21 8.00 -1.81 3.25
C ASN A 21 7.80 -0.33 2.91
N ARG A 22 8.85 0.48 3.00
CA ARG A 22 8.81 1.90 2.62
C ARG A 22 8.52 2.08 1.14
N TYR A 23 9.14 1.27 0.30
CA TYR A 23 8.93 1.30 -1.15
C TYR A 23 7.46 1.00 -1.48
N TYR A 24 6.93 -0.08 -0.95
CA TYR A 24 5.54 -0.47 -1.20
C TYR A 24 4.54 0.54 -0.63
N ALA A 25 4.80 1.06 0.56
CA ALA A 25 3.95 2.08 1.17
C ALA A 25 3.96 3.36 0.35
N LYS A 26 5.12 3.78 -0.16
CA LYS A 26 5.24 4.96 -1.02
C LYS A 26 4.50 4.75 -2.35
N THR A 27 4.67 3.58 -2.96
CA THR A 27 3.98 3.22 -4.21
C THR A 27 2.46 3.27 -4.02
N MET A 28 1.98 2.72 -2.91
CA MET A 28 0.56 2.74 -2.56
C MET A 28 0.04 4.17 -2.39
N ARG A 29 0.77 5.01 -1.64
CA ARG A 29 0.37 6.41 -1.44
C ARG A 29 0.32 7.18 -2.75
N ASN A 30 1.29 6.96 -3.63
CA ASN A 30 1.32 7.60 -4.94
C ASN A 30 0.14 7.16 -5.80
N ALA A 31 -0.22 5.87 -5.77
CA ALA A 31 -1.36 5.34 -6.50
C ALA A 31 -2.68 5.91 -5.98
N VAL A 32 -2.83 6.04 -4.66
CA VAL A 32 -4.01 6.64 -4.03
C VAL A 32 -4.13 8.12 -4.42
N ARG A 33 -3.02 8.86 -4.40
CA ARG A 33 -3.00 10.27 -4.83
C ARG A 33 -3.42 10.41 -6.29
N LYS A 34 -2.89 9.53 -7.15
CA LYS A 34 -3.21 9.55 -8.57
C LYS A 34 -4.70 9.37 -8.79
N LEU A 35 -5.31 8.39 -8.10
CA LEU A 35 -6.74 8.18 -8.20
C LEU A 35 -7.54 9.39 -7.70
N ARG A 36 -7.13 9.97 -6.57
CA ARG A 36 -7.82 11.14 -6.00
C ARG A 36 -7.70 12.38 -6.88
N ALA A 37 -6.66 12.48 -7.68
CA ALA A 37 -6.47 13.57 -8.61
C ALA A 37 -7.24 13.38 -9.91
N MET A 38 -7.75 12.18 -10.19
CA MET A 38 -8.53 11.92 -11.39
C MET A 38 -9.90 12.59 -11.32
N THR A 39 -10.27 13.19 -12.44
CA THR A 39 -11.60 13.82 -12.61
C THR A 39 -12.50 12.98 -13.50
N ASP A 40 -11.94 12.05 -14.26
CA ASP A 40 -12.69 11.15 -15.15
C ASP A 40 -13.08 9.88 -14.38
N LYS A 41 -14.37 9.67 -14.22
CA LYS A 41 -14.92 8.52 -13.51
C LYS A 41 -14.54 7.19 -14.17
N ASP A 42 -14.58 7.12 -15.50
CA ASP A 42 -14.27 5.89 -16.23
C ASP A 42 -12.81 5.47 -16.00
N GLU A 43 -11.87 6.41 -16.04
CA GLU A 43 -10.46 6.14 -15.75
C GLU A 43 -10.27 5.72 -14.30
N ALA A 44 -10.94 6.38 -13.36
CA ALA A 44 -10.86 6.04 -11.94
C ALA A 44 -11.40 4.64 -11.68
N VAL A 45 -12.51 4.26 -12.31
CA VAL A 45 -13.09 2.92 -12.20
C VAL A 45 -12.12 1.86 -12.74
N LYS A 46 -11.43 2.17 -13.84
CA LYS A 46 -10.44 1.24 -14.42
C LYS A 46 -9.21 1.07 -13.54
N LEU A 47 -8.78 2.14 -12.88
CA LEU A 47 -7.59 2.11 -12.02
C LEU A 47 -7.86 1.47 -10.66
N TYR A 48 -9.06 1.61 -10.13
CA TYR A 48 -9.43 1.18 -8.79
C TYR A 48 -9.10 -0.30 -8.48
N PRO A 49 -9.39 -1.29 -9.35
CA PRO A 49 -9.05 -2.69 -9.06
C PRO A 49 -7.57 -2.93 -8.79
N SER A 50 -6.68 -2.23 -9.50
CA SER A 50 -5.23 -2.33 -9.26
C SER A 50 -4.86 -1.82 -7.88
N ILE A 51 -5.44 -0.70 -7.46
CA ILE A 51 -5.19 -0.11 -6.15
C ILE A 51 -5.78 -1.00 -5.06
N GLN A 52 -6.97 -1.55 -5.27
CA GLN A 52 -7.61 -2.47 -4.34
C GLN A 52 -6.73 -3.70 -4.09
N LYS A 53 -6.19 -4.31 -5.14
CA LYS A 53 -5.26 -5.44 -5.01
C LYS A 53 -4.02 -5.05 -4.21
N MET A 54 -3.47 -3.87 -4.49
CA MET A 54 -2.29 -3.37 -3.78
C MET A 54 -2.57 -3.19 -2.30
N LEU A 55 -3.69 -2.57 -1.94
CA LEU A 55 -4.08 -2.37 -0.55
C LEU A 55 -4.30 -3.69 0.18
N ASP A 56 -4.99 -4.63 -0.46
CA ASP A 56 -5.23 -5.96 0.13
C ASP A 56 -3.93 -6.72 0.35
N LYS A 57 -3.01 -6.66 -0.60
CA LYS A 57 -1.70 -7.30 -0.49
C LYS A 57 -0.88 -6.69 0.65
N LEU A 58 -0.86 -5.36 0.77
CA LEU A 58 -0.14 -4.67 1.83
C LEU A 58 -0.72 -4.98 3.20
N ALA A 59 -2.04 -5.12 3.31
CA ALA A 59 -2.71 -5.52 4.54
C ALA A 59 -2.37 -6.97 4.89
N LYS A 60 -2.36 -7.86 3.90
CA LYS A 60 -2.03 -9.28 4.10
C LYS A 60 -0.60 -9.47 4.59
N THR A 61 0.34 -8.65 4.11
CA THR A 61 1.75 -8.71 4.50
C THR A 61 2.08 -7.83 5.71
N ASN A 62 1.07 -7.23 6.34
CA ASN A 62 1.20 -6.38 7.53
C ASN A 62 2.04 -5.10 7.31
N ILE A 63 2.18 -4.64 6.07
CA ILE A 63 2.81 -3.37 5.76
C ILE A 63 1.90 -2.23 6.19
N ILE A 64 0.59 -2.39 5.99
CA ILE A 64 -0.44 -1.51 6.56
C ILE A 64 -1.42 -2.36 7.35
N HIS A 65 -2.12 -1.73 8.30
CA HIS A 65 -3.15 -2.42 9.05
C HIS A 65 -4.39 -2.67 8.16
N LYS A 66 -5.08 -3.79 8.38
CA LYS A 66 -6.29 -4.15 7.65
C LYS A 66 -7.36 -3.05 7.72
N ASN A 67 -7.47 -2.36 8.85
CA ASN A 67 -8.41 -1.26 9.02
C ASN A 67 -8.04 -0.07 8.14
N LYS A 68 -6.74 0.22 8.00
CA LYS A 68 -6.25 1.26 7.11
C LYS A 68 -6.61 0.94 5.65
N ALA A 69 -6.40 -0.31 5.23
CA ALA A 69 -6.76 -0.75 3.88
C ALA A 69 -8.26 -0.62 3.63
N ALA A 70 -9.08 -1.05 4.58
CA ALA A 70 -10.53 -0.95 4.48
C ALA A 70 -10.98 0.51 4.39
N ASN A 71 -10.41 1.40 5.21
CA ASN A 71 -10.73 2.82 5.20
C ASN A 71 -10.35 3.49 3.89
N LEU A 72 -9.18 3.16 3.35
CA LEU A 72 -8.72 3.70 2.07
C LEU A 72 -9.61 3.21 0.92
N LYS A 73 -9.97 1.94 0.89
CA LYS A 73 -10.86 1.40 -0.13
C LYS A 73 -12.23 2.09 -0.09
N SER A 74 -12.79 2.26 1.10
CA SER A 74 -14.07 2.93 1.28
C SER A 74 -14.00 4.40 0.83
N SER A 75 -12.96 5.12 1.23
CA SER A 75 -12.73 6.50 0.84
C SER A 75 -12.61 6.65 -0.68
N LEU A 76 -11.88 5.75 -1.34
CA LEU A 76 -11.70 5.79 -2.78
C LEU A 76 -12.99 5.46 -3.53
N CYS A 77 -13.79 4.52 -3.02
CA CYS A 77 -15.10 4.23 -3.60
C CYS A 77 -16.03 5.44 -3.54
N LYS A 78 -16.05 6.16 -2.42
CA LYS A 78 -16.83 7.38 -2.25
C LYS A 78 -16.36 8.47 -3.22
N HIS A 79 -15.05 8.60 -3.39
CA HIS A 79 -14.48 9.57 -4.32
C HIS A 79 -14.93 9.27 -5.76
N ILE A 80 -14.84 8.00 -6.18
CA ILE A 80 -15.25 7.58 -7.52
C ILE A 80 -16.75 7.86 -7.72
N ALA A 81 -17.57 7.53 -6.74
CA ALA A 81 -19.00 7.80 -6.81
C ALA A 81 -19.31 9.29 -6.96
N SER A 82 -18.49 10.15 -6.35
CA SER A 82 -18.67 11.60 -6.43
C SER A 82 -18.28 12.20 -7.79
N LEU A 83 -17.50 11.47 -8.59
CA LEU A 83 -17.08 11.93 -9.92
C LEU A 83 -18.19 11.83 -10.96
N GLY A 84 -19.20 11.02 -10.68
CA GLY A 84 -20.36 10.87 -11.57
C GLY A 84 -21.35 11.98 -11.40
#